data_4e79de251c430f0f7e4f4053b53d4db0
#
_entry.id   4e79de251c430f0f7e4f4053b53d4db0
#
_cell.length_a   1.000
_cell.length_b   1.000
_cell.length_c   1.000
_cell.angle_alpha   90.00
_cell.angle_beta   90.00
_cell.angle_gamma   90.00
#
_symmetry.space_group_name_H-M   'P 1'
#
loop_
_entity.id
_entity.type
_entity.pdbx_description
1 polymer ?
#
loop_
_entity_poly.entity_id
_entity_poly.type
_entity_poly.pdbx_seq_one_letter_code
_entity_poly.pdbx_strand_id
1 'polypeptide(L)'
;CPSVDQVLRHIAQLKPLIAKNADVIHCWQAGFLGNWGEWHNMIVPVTNEDKANILKAIVNNSPADIFIQTRMVEYRDTLPDSAPEKARIGYQDDYLTGFPQRWSCGLTPDDPAYERMIGQSSSLLIDGEMPWGSDELMGKEFNGLDMAKYLSTRHFTSMSLIHHYRDGGLHS
;
A
#
# COMPACT_ATOMS: atom_id res chain seq x y z
N CYS A 1 4.36 19.26 8.13
CA CYS A 1 4.85 17.87 8.00
C CYS A 1 6.07 17.69 8.89
N PRO A 2 6.21 16.54 9.54
CA PRO A 2 7.42 16.24 10.30
C PRO A 2 8.64 16.14 9.37
N SER A 3 9.83 16.41 9.90
CA SER A 3 11.07 16.14 9.18
C SER A 3 11.31 14.64 9.07
N VAL A 4 12.15 14.22 8.11
CA VAL A 4 12.53 12.80 7.94
C VAL A 4 13.09 12.22 9.24
N ASP A 5 13.95 12.98 9.94
CA ASP A 5 14.50 12.58 11.24
C ASP A 5 13.40 12.37 12.32
N GLN A 6 12.36 13.17 12.30
CA GLN A 6 11.23 12.97 13.21
C GLN A 6 10.47 11.69 12.86
N VAL A 7 10.23 11.44 11.57
CA VAL A 7 9.59 10.19 11.10
C VAL A 7 10.39 8.97 11.54
N LEU A 8 11.71 8.98 11.33
CA LEU A 8 12.58 7.87 11.75
C LEU A 8 12.54 7.64 13.26
N ARG A 9 12.53 8.72 14.07
CA ARG A 9 12.38 8.60 15.52
C ARG A 9 11.02 8.02 15.92
N HIS A 10 9.92 8.46 15.27
CA HIS A 10 8.59 7.93 15.55
C HIS A 10 8.49 6.44 15.23
N ILE A 11 9.06 5.99 14.11
CA ILE A 11 9.12 4.58 13.75
C ILE A 11 9.85 3.78 14.85
N ALA A 12 11.02 4.27 15.30
CA ALA A 12 11.77 3.63 16.36
C ALA A 12 10.98 3.56 17.70
N GLN A 13 10.21 4.59 18.01
CA GLN A 13 9.35 4.62 19.22
C GLN A 13 8.19 3.61 19.15
N LEU A 14 7.70 3.28 17.96
CA LEU A 14 6.63 2.29 17.77
C LEU A 14 7.12 0.85 17.91
N LYS A 15 8.42 0.59 17.73
CA LYS A 15 9.00 -0.76 17.79
C LYS A 15 8.51 -1.62 18.96
N PRO A 16 8.60 -1.16 20.24
CA PRO A 16 8.17 -1.98 21.37
C PRO A 16 6.66 -2.26 21.37
N LEU A 17 5.85 -1.35 20.85
CA LEU A 17 4.41 -1.53 20.73
C LEU A 17 4.05 -2.54 19.65
N ILE A 18 4.68 -2.46 18.48
CA ILE A 18 4.50 -3.39 17.39
C ILE A 18 4.96 -4.80 17.82
N ALA A 19 6.13 -4.90 18.46
CA ALA A 19 6.64 -6.18 18.94
C ALA A 19 5.74 -6.82 20.00
N LYS A 20 5.16 -6.01 20.89
CA LYS A 20 4.26 -6.51 21.94
C LYS A 20 2.94 -7.07 21.40
N ASN A 21 2.47 -6.57 20.26
CA ASN A 21 1.19 -6.91 19.66
C ASN A 21 1.34 -7.65 18.33
N ALA A 22 2.50 -8.25 18.07
CA ALA A 22 2.79 -8.91 16.80
C ALA A 22 1.83 -10.06 16.47
N ASP A 23 1.27 -10.70 17.49
CA ASP A 23 0.31 -11.80 17.36
C ASP A 23 -1.06 -11.39 16.80
N VAL A 24 -1.38 -10.09 16.82
CA VAL A 24 -2.63 -9.54 16.30
C VAL A 24 -2.44 -8.56 15.14
N ILE A 25 -1.20 -8.26 14.78
CA ILE A 25 -0.87 -7.38 13.65
C ILE A 25 -0.56 -8.22 12.41
N HIS A 26 -1.45 -8.16 11.42
CA HIS A 26 -1.27 -8.87 10.16
C HIS A 26 -0.22 -8.18 9.26
N CYS A 27 -0.37 -6.88 9.08
CA CYS A 27 0.55 -6.07 8.28
C CYS A 27 0.63 -4.64 8.84
N TRP A 28 1.65 -3.91 8.40
CA TRP A 28 1.81 -2.49 8.70
C TRP A 28 1.84 -1.72 7.38
N GLN A 29 0.80 -0.97 7.09
CA GLN A 29 0.78 -0.04 5.97
C GLN A 29 1.73 1.12 6.24
N ALA A 30 2.64 1.38 5.31
CA ALA A 30 3.63 2.44 5.45
C ALA A 30 2.95 3.82 5.40
N GLY A 31 2.76 4.39 6.57
CA GLY A 31 2.25 5.74 6.77
C GLY A 31 3.37 6.79 6.80
N PHE A 32 3.18 7.82 7.62
CA PHE A 32 4.12 8.89 7.96
C PHE A 32 4.34 10.00 6.92
N LEU A 33 4.19 9.75 5.64
CA LEU A 33 4.42 10.73 4.58
C LEU A 33 3.11 11.14 3.90
N GLY A 34 3.02 12.40 3.52
CA GLY A 34 1.83 12.99 2.90
C GLY A 34 0.73 13.36 3.88
N ASN A 35 -0.32 14.01 3.37
CA ASN A 35 -1.40 14.52 4.21
C ASN A 35 -2.21 13.42 4.90
N TRP A 36 -2.30 12.25 4.27
CA TRP A 36 -3.05 11.09 4.74
C TRP A 36 -2.16 9.88 5.10
N GLY A 37 -0.84 10.06 5.05
CA GLY A 37 0.08 8.95 5.24
C GLY A 37 0.27 8.06 4.00
N GLU A 38 -0.19 8.48 2.84
CA GLU A 38 -0.20 7.69 1.60
C GLU A 38 0.95 8.02 0.66
N TRP A 39 1.93 8.78 1.13
CA TRP A 39 3.17 9.13 0.42
C TRP A 39 3.00 10.03 -0.81
N HIS A 40 1.86 10.66 -0.96
CA HIS A 40 1.61 11.69 -1.97
C HIS A 40 1.13 13.00 -1.32
N ASN A 41 1.04 14.08 -2.12
CA ASN A 41 0.65 15.42 -1.65
C ASN A 41 1.49 15.92 -0.46
N MET A 42 2.79 15.68 -0.52
CA MET A 42 3.73 16.13 0.52
C MET A 42 3.97 17.63 0.40
N ILE A 43 3.82 18.33 1.51
CA ILE A 43 4.11 19.78 1.61
C ILE A 43 5.61 20.03 1.61
N VAL A 44 6.39 19.11 2.21
CA VAL A 44 7.85 19.16 2.24
C VAL A 44 8.38 18.13 1.25
N PRO A 45 9.31 18.48 0.36
CA PRO A 45 9.94 17.52 -0.53
C PRO A 45 10.64 16.41 0.25
N VAL A 46 10.40 15.16 -0.16
CA VAL A 46 11.06 13.97 0.36
C VAL A 46 11.73 13.26 -0.81
N THR A 47 13.02 13.03 -0.70
CA THR A 47 13.80 12.38 -1.77
C THR A 47 13.50 10.88 -1.83
N ASN A 48 13.89 10.23 -2.93
CA ASN A 48 13.79 8.78 -3.03
C ASN A 48 14.70 8.07 -2.01
N GLU A 49 15.84 8.66 -1.67
CA GLU A 49 16.72 8.17 -0.61
C GLU A 49 16.02 8.23 0.76
N ASP A 50 15.35 9.32 1.06
CA ASP A 50 14.57 9.46 2.31
C ASP A 50 13.45 8.41 2.38
N LYS A 51 12.72 8.19 1.29
CA LYS A 51 11.67 7.16 1.19
C LYS A 51 12.26 5.77 1.44
N ALA A 52 13.38 5.45 0.79
CA ALA A 52 14.08 4.19 1.00
C ALA A 52 14.52 4.00 2.46
N ASN A 53 15.06 5.05 3.09
CA ASN A 53 15.48 5.01 4.49
C ASN A 53 14.28 4.82 5.45
N ILE A 54 13.15 5.45 5.16
CA ILE A 54 11.91 5.27 5.93
C ILE A 54 11.39 3.83 5.79
N LEU A 55 11.35 3.27 4.57
CA LEU A 55 10.94 1.86 4.36
C LEU A 55 11.85 0.88 5.10
N LYS A 56 13.17 1.06 5.00
CA LYS A 56 14.13 0.25 5.77
C LYS A 56 13.89 0.38 7.28
N ALA A 57 13.64 1.59 7.76
CA ALA A 57 13.37 1.80 9.18
C ALA A 57 12.09 1.08 9.63
N ILE A 58 11.01 1.12 8.85
CA ILE A 58 9.76 0.41 9.16
C ILE A 58 10.03 -1.11 9.22
N VAL A 59 10.66 -1.68 8.19
CA VAL A 59 10.97 -3.12 8.14
C VAL A 59 11.85 -3.55 9.32
N ASN A 60 12.92 -2.79 9.60
CA ASN A 60 13.91 -3.14 10.63
C ASN A 60 13.41 -2.89 12.07
N ASN A 61 12.32 -2.15 12.23
CA ASN A 61 11.67 -1.95 13.53
C ASN A 61 10.40 -2.80 13.70
N SER A 62 10.10 -3.68 12.74
CA SER A 62 8.97 -4.62 12.81
C SER A 62 9.47 -6.05 13.02
N PRO A 63 8.75 -6.89 13.78
CA PRO A 63 8.97 -8.34 13.81
C PRO A 63 9.03 -8.95 12.41
N ALA A 64 9.76 -10.06 12.25
CA ALA A 64 10.07 -10.63 10.93
C ALA A 64 8.84 -11.18 10.19
N ASP A 65 7.81 -11.55 10.89
CA ASP A 65 6.55 -12.11 10.41
C ASP A 65 5.48 -11.06 10.07
N ILE A 66 5.74 -9.79 10.36
CA ILE A 66 4.86 -8.68 9.97
C ILE A 66 5.29 -8.16 8.60
N PHE A 67 4.39 -8.23 7.62
CA PHE A 67 4.59 -7.61 6.32
C PHE A 67 4.36 -6.09 6.37
N ILE A 68 5.06 -5.39 5.50
CA ILE A 68 4.87 -3.95 5.27
C ILE A 68 4.18 -3.77 3.93
N GLN A 69 3.35 -2.76 3.81
CA GLN A 69 2.69 -2.43 2.54
C GLN A 69 2.94 -0.99 2.14
N THR A 70 3.17 -0.77 0.86
CA THR A 70 3.21 0.56 0.25
C THR A 70 2.04 0.70 -0.70
N ARG A 71 1.49 1.92 -0.82
CA ARG A 71 0.40 2.20 -1.74
C ARG A 71 0.84 2.07 -3.21
N MET A 72 2.00 2.61 -3.54
CA MET A 72 2.51 2.65 -4.92
C MET A 72 3.74 1.75 -5.08
N VAL A 73 3.81 1.09 -6.22
CA VAL A 73 4.95 0.24 -6.57
C VAL A 73 6.26 1.03 -6.62
N GLU A 74 6.21 2.25 -7.12
CA GLU A 74 7.35 3.16 -7.20
C GLU A 74 7.97 3.49 -5.83
N TYR A 75 7.21 3.42 -4.75
CA TYR A 75 7.77 3.64 -3.40
C TYR A 75 8.64 2.48 -2.96
N ARG A 76 8.19 1.25 -3.21
CA ARG A 76 9.00 0.06 -2.99
C ARG A 76 10.25 0.05 -3.89
N ASP A 77 10.13 0.56 -5.12
CA ASP A 77 11.21 0.62 -6.10
C ASP A 77 12.27 1.71 -5.78
N THR A 78 12.06 2.53 -4.75
CA THR A 78 13.14 3.36 -4.19
C THR A 78 14.25 2.52 -3.53
N LEU A 79 13.93 1.30 -3.13
CA LEU A 79 14.92 0.33 -2.62
C LEU A 79 15.60 -0.38 -3.80
N PRO A 80 16.91 -0.62 -3.75
CA PRO A 80 17.59 -1.43 -4.75
C PRO A 80 17.06 -2.87 -4.76
N ASP A 81 17.13 -3.55 -5.91
CA ASP A 81 16.61 -4.92 -6.04
C ASP A 81 17.30 -5.93 -5.10
N SER A 82 18.54 -5.64 -4.75
CA SER A 82 19.31 -6.44 -3.78
C SER A 82 18.95 -6.19 -2.31
N ALA A 83 18.06 -5.23 -2.02
CA ALA A 83 17.69 -4.92 -0.64
C ALA A 83 16.86 -6.07 -0.03
N PRO A 84 17.31 -6.70 1.06
CA PRO A 84 16.57 -7.80 1.69
C PRO A 84 15.21 -7.35 2.25
N GLU A 85 15.06 -6.09 2.58
CA GLU A 85 13.80 -5.50 3.05
C GLU A 85 12.66 -5.67 2.02
N LYS A 86 12.98 -5.65 0.71
CA LYS A 86 11.98 -5.82 -0.36
C LYS A 86 11.15 -7.11 -0.23
N ALA A 87 11.72 -8.18 0.33
CA ALA A 87 11.02 -9.45 0.51
C ALA A 87 9.82 -9.36 1.48
N ARG A 88 9.75 -8.30 2.28
CA ARG A 88 8.67 -8.08 3.26
C ARG A 88 7.76 -6.91 2.91
N ILE A 89 7.97 -6.27 1.77
CA ILE A 89 7.19 -5.09 1.37
C ILE A 89 6.26 -5.48 0.22
N GLY A 90 4.99 -5.57 0.53
CA GLY A 90 3.91 -5.76 -0.44
C GLY A 90 3.21 -4.44 -0.79
N TYR A 91 1.97 -4.54 -1.23
CA TYR A 91 1.21 -3.41 -1.73
C TYR A 91 -0.15 -3.31 -1.07
N GLN A 92 -0.63 -2.08 -0.92
CA GLN A 92 -2.00 -1.77 -0.57
C GLN A 92 -2.60 -0.96 -1.71
N ASP A 93 -3.56 -1.56 -2.41
CA ASP A 93 -4.28 -0.91 -3.49
C ASP A 93 -5.46 -0.12 -2.94
N ASP A 94 -5.23 1.14 -2.69
CA ASP A 94 -6.18 2.06 -2.08
C ASP A 94 -7.34 2.48 -3.01
N TYR A 95 -7.28 2.06 -4.25
CA TYR A 95 -8.30 2.33 -5.26
C TYR A 95 -8.49 1.12 -6.17
N LEU A 96 -8.88 0.01 -5.54
CA LEU A 96 -8.86 -1.35 -6.11
C LEU A 96 -9.48 -1.48 -7.52
N THR A 97 -10.45 -0.65 -7.84
CA THR A 97 -11.18 -0.71 -9.11
C THR A 97 -11.01 0.51 -9.98
N GLY A 98 -10.16 1.44 -9.59
CA GLY A 98 -9.87 2.66 -10.34
C GLY A 98 -9.06 2.45 -11.62
N PHE A 99 -9.09 1.23 -12.15
CA PHE A 99 -8.49 0.88 -13.41
C PHE A 99 -9.29 1.45 -14.61
N PRO A 100 -8.64 2.03 -15.62
CA PRO A 100 -7.20 2.11 -15.90
C PRO A 100 -6.47 3.30 -15.25
N GLN A 101 -7.05 3.90 -14.24
CA GLN A 101 -6.46 5.07 -13.61
C GLN A 101 -5.24 4.71 -12.75
N ARG A 102 -4.24 5.58 -12.74
CA ARG A 102 -3.01 5.43 -11.97
C ARG A 102 -3.19 5.41 -10.43
N TRP A 103 -4.42 5.36 -9.97
CA TRP A 103 -4.76 5.35 -8.54
C TRP A 103 -4.62 3.94 -7.92
N SER A 104 -4.76 2.91 -8.77
CA SER A 104 -4.64 1.51 -8.37
C SER A 104 -3.16 1.10 -8.37
N CYS A 105 -2.52 1.10 -7.24
CA CYS A 105 -1.06 0.90 -7.07
C CYS A 105 -0.19 1.77 -8.01
N GLY A 106 -0.78 2.78 -8.65
CA GLY A 106 -0.09 3.65 -9.58
C GLY A 106 0.21 3.07 -10.96
N LEU A 107 -0.29 1.87 -11.27
CA LEU A 107 0.06 1.15 -12.50
C LEU A 107 -1.14 0.87 -13.38
N THR A 108 -0.89 0.94 -14.70
CA THR A 108 -1.78 0.41 -15.73
C THR A 108 -1.13 -0.82 -16.37
N PRO A 109 -1.86 -1.69 -17.08
CA PRO A 109 -1.29 -2.86 -17.75
C PRO A 109 -0.17 -2.51 -18.75
N ASP A 110 -0.15 -1.28 -19.26
CA ASP A 110 0.87 -0.80 -20.20
C ASP A 110 2.17 -0.33 -19.49
N ASP A 111 2.15 -0.26 -18.15
CA ASP A 111 3.31 0.16 -17.38
C ASP A 111 4.26 -1.05 -17.18
N PRO A 112 5.56 -0.92 -17.54
CA PRO A 112 6.53 -1.99 -17.33
C PRO A 112 6.65 -2.45 -15.86
N ALA A 113 6.32 -1.58 -14.89
CA ALA A 113 6.31 -1.94 -13.48
C ALA A 113 5.13 -2.86 -13.11
N TYR A 114 4.07 -2.86 -13.92
CA TYR A 114 2.90 -3.72 -13.72
C TYR A 114 3.27 -5.20 -13.79
N GLU A 115 3.99 -5.62 -14.82
CA GLU A 115 4.46 -7.00 -14.98
C GLU A 115 5.38 -7.41 -13.82
N ARG A 116 6.25 -6.50 -13.35
CA ARG A 116 7.11 -6.76 -12.19
C ARG A 116 6.28 -6.96 -10.92
N MET A 117 5.25 -6.14 -10.70
CA MET A 117 4.34 -6.30 -9.56
C MET A 117 3.62 -7.64 -9.61
N ILE A 118 3.05 -8.01 -10.76
CA ILE A 118 2.37 -9.29 -10.93
C ILE A 118 3.32 -10.47 -10.68
N GLY A 119 4.52 -10.44 -11.21
CA GLY A 119 5.53 -11.49 -11.00
C GLY A 119 5.95 -11.66 -9.54
N GLN A 120 5.88 -10.61 -8.74
CA GLN A 120 6.25 -10.62 -7.31
C GLN A 120 5.05 -10.88 -6.39
N SER A 121 3.84 -10.65 -6.86
CA SER A 121 2.62 -10.62 -6.04
C SER A 121 2.33 -11.96 -5.33
N SER A 122 2.72 -13.09 -5.92
CA SER A 122 2.52 -14.41 -5.31
C SER A 122 3.32 -14.66 -4.02
N SER A 123 4.35 -13.84 -3.76
CA SER A 123 5.21 -13.93 -2.56
C SER A 123 5.06 -12.76 -1.60
N LEU A 124 4.19 -11.82 -1.91
CA LEU A 124 3.96 -10.60 -1.14
C LEU A 124 2.54 -10.56 -0.59
N LEU A 125 2.37 -9.84 0.50
CA LEU A 125 1.05 -9.54 1.03
C LEU A 125 0.47 -8.34 0.26
N ILE A 126 -0.68 -8.54 -0.39
CA ILE A 126 -1.37 -7.52 -1.17
C ILE A 126 -2.78 -7.35 -0.63
N ASP A 127 -3.10 -6.13 -0.29
CA ASP A 127 -4.40 -5.71 0.20
C ASP A 127 -5.08 -4.79 -0.82
N GLY A 128 -6.40 -4.81 -0.82
CA GLY A 128 -7.20 -3.89 -1.62
C GLY A 128 -8.24 -3.17 -0.79
N GLU A 129 -8.44 -1.91 -1.12
CA GLU A 129 -9.51 -1.09 -0.58
C GLU A 129 -10.41 -0.60 -1.71
N MET A 130 -11.72 -0.90 -1.58
CA MET A 130 -12.70 -0.45 -2.57
C MET A 130 -12.81 1.08 -2.52
N PRO A 131 -12.76 1.78 -3.66
CA PRO A 131 -12.87 3.22 -3.67
C PRO A 131 -14.24 3.66 -3.14
N TRP A 132 -14.26 4.77 -2.40
CA TRP A 132 -15.51 5.45 -2.10
C TRP A 132 -16.01 6.17 -3.35
N GLY A 133 -17.29 6.07 -3.63
CA GLY A 133 -17.86 6.70 -4.81
C GLY A 133 -19.36 6.52 -4.86
N SER A 134 -19.99 7.14 -5.86
CA SER A 134 -21.38 6.86 -6.17
C SER A 134 -21.48 5.45 -6.78
N ASP A 135 -22.64 4.81 -6.63
CA ASP A 135 -22.95 3.54 -7.29
C ASP A 135 -22.76 3.63 -8.80
N GLU A 136 -22.96 4.81 -9.39
CA GLU A 136 -22.72 5.08 -10.80
C GLU A 136 -21.22 5.00 -11.15
N LEU A 137 -20.33 5.52 -10.31
CA LEU A 137 -18.89 5.42 -10.50
C LEU A 137 -18.45 3.97 -10.38
N MET A 138 -18.90 3.29 -9.34
CA MET A 138 -18.64 1.87 -9.11
C MET A 138 -19.14 1.01 -10.28
N GLY A 139 -20.36 1.24 -10.74
CA GLY A 139 -20.94 0.53 -11.88
C GLY A 139 -20.17 0.73 -13.17
N LYS A 140 -19.62 1.92 -13.42
CA LYS A 140 -18.80 2.19 -14.61
C LYS A 140 -17.42 1.53 -14.53
N GLU A 141 -16.81 1.58 -13.38
CA GLU A 141 -15.47 1.02 -13.17
C GLU A 141 -15.48 -0.51 -13.13
N PHE A 142 -16.55 -1.10 -12.61
CA PHE A 142 -16.75 -2.56 -12.61
C PHE A 142 -17.32 -3.12 -13.90
N ASN A 143 -17.84 -2.27 -14.78
CA ASN A 143 -18.53 -2.73 -15.98
C ASN A 143 -17.58 -3.48 -16.92
N GLY A 144 -17.74 -4.79 -16.98
CA GLY A 144 -16.90 -5.71 -17.75
C GLY A 144 -15.63 -6.19 -17.04
N LEU A 145 -15.39 -5.79 -15.79
CA LEU A 145 -14.28 -6.31 -15.02
C LEU A 145 -14.69 -7.61 -14.32
N ASP A 146 -14.02 -8.70 -14.64
CA ASP A 146 -14.10 -9.92 -13.85
C ASP A 146 -13.27 -9.73 -12.56
N MET A 147 -13.96 -9.36 -11.50
CA MET A 147 -13.32 -9.07 -10.21
C MET A 147 -12.57 -10.28 -9.66
N ALA A 148 -13.12 -11.47 -9.80
CA ALA A 148 -12.45 -12.69 -9.34
C ALA A 148 -11.14 -12.91 -10.09
N LYS A 149 -11.14 -12.70 -11.40
CA LYS A 149 -9.94 -12.76 -12.23
C LYS A 149 -8.96 -11.64 -11.87
N TYR A 150 -9.46 -10.42 -11.66
CA TYR A 150 -8.63 -9.28 -11.25
C TYR A 150 -7.88 -9.57 -9.96
N LEU A 151 -8.59 -9.99 -8.92
CA LEU A 151 -8.00 -10.29 -7.62
C LEU A 151 -7.05 -11.49 -7.66
N SER A 152 -7.46 -12.57 -8.34
CA SER A 152 -6.65 -13.80 -8.43
C SER A 152 -5.36 -13.60 -9.21
N THR A 153 -5.40 -12.86 -10.33
CA THR A 153 -4.20 -12.57 -11.13
C THR A 153 -3.17 -11.75 -10.36
N ARG A 154 -3.63 -10.90 -9.44
CA ARG A 154 -2.78 -10.05 -8.62
C ARG A 154 -2.48 -10.64 -7.24
N HIS A 155 -2.99 -11.85 -6.98
CA HIS A 155 -2.78 -12.56 -5.71
C HIS A 155 -3.16 -11.73 -4.46
N PHE A 156 -4.28 -11.02 -4.53
CA PHE A 156 -4.77 -10.30 -3.36
C PHE A 156 -4.99 -11.27 -2.19
N THR A 157 -4.49 -10.90 -1.03
CA THR A 157 -4.60 -11.69 0.21
C THR A 157 -5.78 -11.26 1.06
N SER A 158 -6.17 -10.00 0.95
CA SER A 158 -7.32 -9.43 1.66
C SER A 158 -7.91 -8.25 0.88
N MET A 159 -9.10 -7.85 1.25
CA MET A 159 -9.81 -6.73 0.66
C MET A 159 -10.74 -6.11 1.71
N SER A 160 -10.72 -4.79 1.79
CA SER A 160 -11.70 -4.04 2.58
C SER A 160 -12.81 -3.46 1.71
N LEU A 161 -14.04 -3.53 2.24
CA LEU A 161 -15.17 -2.80 1.69
C LEU A 161 -15.23 -1.43 2.38
N ILE A 162 -15.20 -0.36 1.60
CA ILE A 162 -15.31 0.98 2.15
C ILE A 162 -16.75 1.30 2.49
N HIS A 163 -16.91 1.95 3.66
CA HIS A 163 -18.15 2.56 4.06
C HIS A 163 -18.45 3.81 3.22
N HIS A 164 -19.68 3.95 2.81
CA HIS A 164 -20.15 5.20 2.27
C HIS A 164 -20.23 6.23 3.40
N TYR A 165 -19.29 7.15 3.46
CA TYR A 165 -19.15 8.12 4.56
C TYR A 165 -20.39 9.00 4.77
N ARG A 166 -21.21 9.22 3.73
CA ARG A 166 -22.41 10.07 3.82
C ARG A 166 -23.61 9.40 4.43
N ASP A 167 -23.77 8.10 4.20
CA ASP A 167 -25.01 7.39 4.53
C ASP A 167 -24.81 6.32 5.61
N GLY A 168 -23.57 6.13 6.08
CA GLY A 168 -23.23 5.10 7.08
C GLY A 168 -23.50 3.67 6.62
N GLY A 169 -23.73 3.48 5.32
CA GLY A 169 -24.02 2.19 4.70
C GLY A 169 -22.82 1.54 4.05
N LEU A 170 -22.81 0.23 4.00
CA LEU A 170 -21.95 -0.54 3.13
C LEU A 170 -22.49 -0.44 1.70
N HIS A 171 -21.61 -0.28 0.72
CA HIS A 171 -21.99 -0.54 -0.66
C HIS A 171 -22.34 -2.03 -0.80
N SER A 172 -23.58 -2.28 -1.15
CA SER A 172 -24.11 -3.64 -1.40
C SER A 172 -23.80 -4.11 -2.81
#